data_ea81fda0c66e469654b95c470443d14b
#
_entry.id   ea81fda0c66e469654b95c470443d14b
#
_cell.length_a   1.000
_cell.length_b   1.000
_cell.length_c   1.000
_cell.angle_alpha   90.00
_cell.angle_beta   90.00
_cell.angle_gamma   90.00
#
_symmetry.space_group_name_H-M   'P 1'
#
loop_
_entity.id
_entity.type
_entity.pdbx_description
1 polymer ?
#
loop_
_entity_poly.entity_id
_entity_poly.type
_entity_poly.pdbx_seq_one_letter_code
_entity_poly.pdbx_strand_id
1 'polypeptide(L)'
;MKRVMMTLLFALAAISCRGGSGEPGGGAGGKLTIAVIPKGTSHVFWQMIHGGAEKAAQELGVTVIWRGPLREDDRASQISEIEGFITRGVSGIAIAPLDEAALALPVADAQRQKIPVVVFDSGLKGADYVSFVATDNRQGGRMAAEHITKRLNGKGKVLLLRYAEGHDSTTQREEGFLESLAPIKGIEIVSSNQYLGADVEGAVKRGEAVLSNYRTPDGGLGIDAIFCVNESTTFALMRVLQDHGWAGKVKFVGFDASDNLIKGLADGHIDALIIQDPVKMGYLAVKTLVAHIKGQSVEKRIDTGVHIATRDNMNEPAMKELLKPDLSQWLK
;
A
#
# COMPACT_ATOMS: atom_id res chain seq x y z
N MET A 1 -9.68 -33.63 96.65
CA MET A 1 -10.45 -33.61 95.36
C MET A 1 -10.67 -32.18 94.99
N LYS A 2 -9.81 -31.58 94.16
CA LYS A 2 -9.90 -30.20 93.62
C LYS A 2 -9.84 -30.28 92.11
N ARG A 3 -10.96 -29.89 91.47
CA ARG A 3 -11.08 -29.75 90.03
C ARG A 3 -10.43 -28.47 89.63
N VAL A 4 -9.43 -28.52 88.73
CA VAL A 4 -8.84 -27.37 88.05
C VAL A 4 -9.61 -27.20 86.70
N MET A 5 -10.19 -26.06 86.56
CA MET A 5 -10.93 -25.67 85.32
C MET A 5 -9.96 -24.81 84.45
N MET A 6 -9.61 -25.31 83.26
CA MET A 6 -8.68 -24.66 82.35
C MET A 6 -9.48 -23.86 81.32
N THR A 7 -9.37 -22.58 81.41
CA THR A 7 -10.09 -21.63 80.52
C THR A 7 -9.28 -21.45 79.22
N LEU A 8 -9.86 -21.87 78.06
CA LEU A 8 -9.24 -21.59 76.75
C LEU A 8 -9.68 -20.19 76.30
N LEU A 9 -8.75 -19.28 76.10
CA LEU A 9 -8.92 -18.03 75.44
C LEU A 9 -8.84 -18.27 73.91
N PHE A 10 -9.93 -18.00 73.22
CA PHE A 10 -9.95 -17.91 71.74
C PHE A 10 -9.61 -16.46 71.35
N ALA A 11 -8.43 -16.29 70.70
CA ALA A 11 -8.08 -15.04 70.03
C ALA A 11 -8.72 -15.02 68.64
N LEU A 12 -9.69 -14.14 68.43
CA LEU A 12 -10.22 -13.82 67.09
C LEU A 12 -9.22 -12.92 66.36
N ALA A 13 -8.53 -13.46 65.36
CA ALA A 13 -7.78 -12.65 64.40
C ALA A 13 -8.75 -12.10 63.34
N ALA A 14 -9.01 -10.81 63.37
CA ALA A 14 -9.75 -10.09 62.35
C ALA A 14 -8.89 -9.94 61.08
N ILE A 15 -9.21 -10.74 60.04
CA ILE A 15 -8.62 -10.61 58.74
C ILE A 15 -9.34 -9.40 58.03
N SER A 16 -8.63 -8.27 57.99
CA SER A 16 -9.03 -7.09 57.24
C SER A 16 -8.81 -7.36 55.75
N CYS A 17 -9.87 -7.69 55.03
CA CYS A 17 -9.88 -7.70 53.57
C CYS A 17 -9.76 -6.24 53.06
N ARG A 18 -8.54 -5.84 52.76
CA ARG A 18 -8.24 -4.59 52.02
C ARG A 18 -8.62 -4.84 50.60
N GLY A 19 -9.76 -4.25 50.20
CA GLY A 19 -10.21 -4.24 48.80
C GLY A 19 -9.16 -3.55 47.93
N GLY A 20 -8.41 -4.30 47.16
CA GLY A 20 -7.58 -3.80 46.12
C GLY A 20 -8.49 -3.35 44.97
N SER A 21 -8.61 -2.03 44.80
CA SER A 21 -9.07 -1.47 43.54
C SER A 21 -8.09 -1.93 42.48
N GLY A 22 -8.52 -2.87 41.63
CA GLY A 22 -7.76 -3.29 40.49
C GLY A 22 -7.57 -2.11 39.53
N GLU A 23 -6.40 -1.54 39.53
CA GLU A 23 -5.95 -0.72 38.42
C GLU A 23 -5.97 -1.58 37.14
N PRO A 24 -6.43 -1.03 36.00
CA PRO A 24 -6.34 -1.77 34.75
C PRO A 24 -4.86 -1.99 34.46
N GLY A 25 -4.47 -3.26 34.36
CA GLY A 25 -3.13 -3.72 34.18
C GLY A 25 -2.40 -3.02 33.03
N GLY A 26 -1.58 -2.04 33.38
CA GLY A 26 -0.51 -1.56 32.53
C GLY A 26 0.49 -2.70 32.36
N GLY A 27 0.55 -3.29 31.18
CA GLY A 27 1.45 -4.38 30.84
C GLY A 27 2.88 -4.03 31.20
N ALA A 28 3.53 -4.93 31.90
CA ALA A 28 4.96 -4.91 32.15
C ALA A 28 5.73 -4.57 30.87
N GLY A 29 6.76 -3.73 30.98
CA GLY A 29 7.52 -3.09 29.92
C GLY A 29 8.18 -3.98 28.87
N GLY A 30 7.40 -4.78 28.15
CA GLY A 30 7.82 -5.51 26.96
C GLY A 30 7.88 -4.57 25.74
N LYS A 31 8.87 -4.79 24.88
CA LYS A 31 9.00 -4.06 23.63
C LYS A 31 7.74 -4.27 22.77
N LEU A 32 7.13 -3.18 22.26
CA LEU A 32 5.96 -3.29 21.40
C LEU A 32 6.31 -4.08 20.14
N THR A 33 5.41 -4.98 19.74
CA THR A 33 5.53 -5.79 18.52
C THR A 33 4.44 -5.37 17.55
N ILE A 34 4.84 -4.83 16.41
CA ILE A 34 3.97 -4.35 15.34
C ILE A 34 4.04 -5.31 14.16
N ALA A 35 2.90 -5.89 13.78
CA ALA A 35 2.78 -6.62 12.53
C ALA A 35 2.58 -5.64 11.37
N VAL A 36 3.36 -5.76 10.30
CA VAL A 36 3.20 -4.99 9.08
C VAL A 36 2.92 -5.94 7.93
N ILE A 37 1.71 -5.86 7.35
CA ILE A 37 1.17 -6.82 6.40
C ILE A 37 0.96 -6.12 5.04
N PRO A 38 1.87 -6.29 4.06
CA PRO A 38 1.70 -5.77 2.70
C PRO A 38 0.69 -6.60 1.89
N LYS A 39 0.32 -6.10 0.69
CA LYS A 39 -0.44 -6.90 -0.29
C LYS A 39 0.40 -8.02 -0.90
N GLY A 40 1.70 -7.78 -1.04
CA GLY A 40 2.68 -8.71 -1.58
C GLY A 40 4.08 -8.39 -1.09
N THR A 41 5.03 -9.30 -1.30
CA THR A 41 6.43 -9.12 -0.85
C THR A 41 7.42 -9.13 -2.00
N SER A 42 6.98 -9.36 -3.25
CA SER A 42 7.86 -9.54 -4.40
C SER A 42 8.23 -8.24 -5.14
N HIS A 43 7.42 -7.19 -5.06
CA HIS A 43 7.65 -5.94 -5.79
C HIS A 43 8.55 -4.99 -5.02
N VAL A 44 9.32 -4.17 -5.75
CA VAL A 44 10.24 -3.16 -5.18
C VAL A 44 9.48 -2.14 -4.32
N PHE A 45 8.28 -1.76 -4.72
CA PHE A 45 7.39 -0.89 -3.95
C PHE A 45 7.21 -1.36 -2.49
N TRP A 46 6.98 -2.65 -2.28
CA TRP A 46 6.81 -3.21 -0.93
C TRP A 46 8.12 -3.26 -0.14
N GLN A 47 9.26 -3.43 -0.80
CA GLN A 47 10.57 -3.36 -0.14
C GLN A 47 10.85 -1.95 0.38
N MET A 48 10.45 -0.91 -0.36
CA MET A 48 10.57 0.47 0.08
C MET A 48 9.68 0.76 1.30
N ILE A 49 8.44 0.25 1.32
CA ILE A 49 7.55 0.34 2.50
C ILE A 49 8.17 -0.38 3.70
N HIS A 50 8.73 -1.58 3.49
CA HIS A 50 9.43 -2.32 4.54
C HIS A 50 10.58 -1.50 5.14
N GLY A 51 11.42 -0.90 4.29
CA GLY A 51 12.49 0.01 4.75
C GLY A 51 11.97 1.16 5.61
N GLY A 52 10.88 1.78 5.20
CA GLY A 52 10.21 2.83 5.98
C GLY A 52 9.68 2.34 7.34
N ALA A 53 9.08 1.14 7.37
CA ALA A 53 8.60 0.53 8.59
C ALA A 53 9.74 0.20 9.56
N GLU A 54 10.86 -0.35 9.06
CA GLU A 54 12.06 -0.64 9.86
C GLU A 54 12.74 0.64 10.38
N LYS A 55 12.77 1.71 9.58
CA LYS A 55 13.21 3.03 10.05
C LYS A 55 12.42 3.47 11.26
N ALA A 56 11.09 3.42 11.19
CA ALA A 56 10.24 3.78 12.31
C ALA A 56 10.46 2.85 13.52
N ALA A 57 10.66 1.55 13.28
CA ALA A 57 10.92 0.57 14.34
C ALA A 57 12.21 0.89 15.11
N GLN A 58 13.27 1.24 14.40
CA GLN A 58 14.56 1.63 15.01
C GLN A 58 14.43 2.91 15.84
N GLU A 59 13.79 3.96 15.28
CA GLU A 59 13.60 5.25 15.96
C GLU A 59 12.72 5.14 17.21
N LEU A 60 11.68 4.29 17.17
CA LEU A 60 10.68 4.19 18.25
C LEU A 60 11.01 3.07 19.27
N GLY A 61 12.05 2.27 19.01
CA GLY A 61 12.44 1.17 19.87
C GLY A 61 11.43 0.00 19.88
N VAL A 62 10.65 -0.18 18.81
CA VAL A 62 9.66 -1.27 18.67
C VAL A 62 10.19 -2.41 17.80
N THR A 63 9.52 -3.54 17.81
CA THR A 63 9.80 -4.65 16.88
C THR A 63 8.78 -4.64 15.76
N VAL A 64 9.23 -4.59 14.51
CA VAL A 64 8.39 -4.83 13.34
C VAL A 64 8.48 -6.30 12.94
N ILE A 65 7.34 -6.91 12.62
CA ILE A 65 7.27 -8.21 11.96
C ILE A 65 6.67 -7.95 10.59
N TRP A 66 7.53 -7.97 9.55
CA TRP A 66 7.12 -7.83 8.16
C TRP A 66 6.73 -9.19 7.61
N ARG A 67 5.46 -9.38 7.30
CA ARG A 67 4.95 -10.63 6.76
C ARG A 67 3.66 -10.44 5.97
N GLY A 68 3.58 -11.06 4.80
CA GLY A 68 2.42 -11.02 3.93
C GLY A 68 2.55 -12.04 2.80
N PRO A 69 1.55 -12.12 1.91
CA PRO A 69 1.60 -13.03 0.77
C PRO A 69 2.79 -12.71 -0.15
N LEU A 70 3.23 -13.69 -0.91
CA LEU A 70 4.26 -13.46 -1.94
C LEU A 70 3.70 -12.63 -3.10
N ARG A 71 2.44 -12.86 -3.46
CA ARG A 71 1.77 -12.26 -4.62
C ARG A 71 0.55 -11.46 -4.19
N GLU A 72 0.24 -10.42 -4.94
CA GLU A 72 -0.90 -9.51 -4.67
C GLU A 72 -2.27 -10.06 -5.12
N ASP A 73 -2.38 -11.32 -5.40
CA ASP A 73 -3.63 -12.03 -5.68
C ASP A 73 -3.96 -13.13 -4.65
N ASP A 74 -3.09 -13.33 -3.65
CA ASP A 74 -3.28 -14.33 -2.61
C ASP A 74 -4.01 -13.75 -1.38
N ARG A 75 -5.30 -13.52 -1.56
CA ARG A 75 -6.20 -13.02 -0.54
C ARG A 75 -6.28 -13.92 0.70
N ALA A 76 -6.28 -15.24 0.46
CA ALA A 76 -6.39 -16.22 1.54
C ALA A 76 -5.18 -16.19 2.47
N SER A 77 -3.97 -16.09 1.90
CA SER A 77 -2.75 -15.94 2.70
C SER A 77 -2.76 -14.65 3.52
N GLN A 78 -3.22 -13.52 2.96
CA GLN A 78 -3.28 -12.27 3.73
C GLN A 78 -4.25 -12.36 4.92
N ILE A 79 -5.41 -12.99 4.74
CA ILE A 79 -6.37 -13.25 5.83
C ILE A 79 -5.71 -14.12 6.91
N SER A 80 -5.07 -15.21 6.53
CA SER A 80 -4.38 -16.11 7.47
C SER A 80 -3.27 -15.42 8.27
N GLU A 81 -2.55 -14.46 7.65
CA GLU A 81 -1.53 -13.67 8.35
C GLU A 81 -2.15 -12.78 9.43
N ILE A 82 -3.28 -12.10 9.15
CA ILE A 82 -3.98 -11.30 10.16
C ILE A 82 -4.41 -12.17 11.34
N GLU A 83 -5.08 -13.30 11.08
CA GLU A 83 -5.55 -14.25 12.09
C GLU A 83 -4.40 -14.79 12.94
N GLY A 84 -3.27 -15.11 12.30
CA GLY A 84 -2.05 -15.53 12.96
C GLY A 84 -1.48 -14.47 13.91
N PHE A 85 -1.50 -13.19 13.51
CA PHE A 85 -1.04 -12.09 14.37
C PHE A 85 -2.01 -11.77 15.51
N ILE A 86 -3.32 -11.88 15.27
CA ILE A 86 -4.34 -11.78 16.33
C ILE A 86 -4.08 -12.86 17.39
N THR A 87 -3.88 -14.11 16.98
CA THR A 87 -3.61 -15.24 17.88
C THR A 87 -2.31 -15.04 18.68
N ARG A 88 -1.27 -14.43 18.08
CA ARG A 88 0.00 -14.13 18.77
C ARG A 88 -0.10 -12.95 19.74
N GLY A 89 -1.20 -12.19 19.74
CA GLY A 89 -1.38 -11.04 20.59
C GLY A 89 -0.38 -9.91 20.32
N VAL A 90 -0.13 -9.57 19.06
CA VAL A 90 0.75 -8.43 18.71
C VAL A 90 0.19 -7.12 19.27
N SER A 91 1.05 -6.13 19.49
CA SER A 91 0.65 -4.84 20.06
C SER A 91 -0.20 -4.00 19.10
N GLY A 92 -0.09 -4.24 17.81
CA GLY A 92 -0.88 -3.57 16.77
C GLY A 92 -0.56 -4.11 15.38
N ILE A 93 -1.43 -3.83 14.42
CA ILE A 93 -1.33 -4.29 13.04
C ILE A 93 -1.38 -3.08 12.10
N ALA A 94 -0.38 -2.93 11.22
CA ALA A 94 -0.43 -2.08 10.04
C ALA A 94 -0.67 -2.97 8.83
N ILE A 95 -1.70 -2.68 8.01
CA ILE A 95 -2.09 -3.53 6.88
C ILE A 95 -2.37 -2.71 5.63
N ALA A 96 -1.88 -3.19 4.48
CA ALA A 96 -2.35 -2.79 3.15
C ALA A 96 -3.36 -3.82 2.66
N PRO A 97 -4.67 -3.56 2.69
CA PRO A 97 -5.66 -4.53 2.27
C PRO A 97 -5.51 -4.88 0.79
N LEU A 98 -5.36 -6.16 0.50
CA LEU A 98 -5.32 -6.67 -0.86
C LEU A 98 -6.69 -6.52 -1.54
N ASP A 99 -7.75 -6.66 -0.77
CA ASP A 99 -9.14 -6.48 -1.21
C ASP A 99 -9.90 -5.60 -0.22
N GLU A 100 -10.58 -4.57 -0.74
CA GLU A 100 -11.24 -3.53 0.07
C GLU A 100 -12.41 -4.03 0.93
N ALA A 101 -12.97 -5.20 0.62
CA ALA A 101 -14.11 -5.79 1.32
C ALA A 101 -13.72 -7.06 2.10
N ALA A 102 -12.94 -7.96 1.50
CA ALA A 102 -12.64 -9.27 2.08
C ALA A 102 -11.86 -9.19 3.40
N LEU A 103 -11.06 -8.12 3.59
CA LEU A 103 -10.27 -7.91 4.80
C LEU A 103 -11.06 -7.23 5.94
N ALA A 104 -12.32 -6.85 5.72
CA ALA A 104 -13.14 -6.16 6.73
C ALA A 104 -13.36 -7.02 7.99
N LEU A 105 -13.75 -8.28 7.83
CA LEU A 105 -13.97 -9.18 8.96
C LEU A 105 -12.71 -9.45 9.77
N PRO A 106 -11.56 -9.86 9.18
CA PRO A 106 -10.33 -10.03 9.93
C PRO A 106 -9.87 -8.77 10.67
N VAL A 107 -10.02 -7.60 10.08
CA VAL A 107 -9.69 -6.32 10.74
C VAL A 107 -10.64 -6.03 11.91
N ALA A 108 -11.94 -6.27 11.75
CA ALA A 108 -12.90 -6.14 12.84
C ALA A 108 -12.61 -7.14 13.98
N ASP A 109 -12.12 -8.34 13.66
CA ASP A 109 -11.71 -9.34 14.66
C ASP A 109 -10.50 -8.86 15.46
N ALA A 110 -9.50 -8.27 14.83
CA ALA A 110 -8.37 -7.66 15.52
C ALA A 110 -8.84 -6.60 16.53
N GLN A 111 -9.77 -5.74 16.11
CA GLN A 111 -10.32 -4.69 16.98
C GLN A 111 -11.12 -5.25 18.17
N ARG A 112 -11.92 -6.32 17.97
CA ARG A 112 -12.61 -7.01 19.06
C ARG A 112 -11.64 -7.57 20.10
N GLN A 113 -10.44 -7.94 19.68
CA GLN A 113 -9.33 -8.38 20.54
C GLN A 113 -8.52 -7.20 21.10
N LYS A 114 -8.99 -5.95 20.89
CA LYS A 114 -8.33 -4.70 21.31
C LYS A 114 -6.92 -4.51 20.68
N ILE A 115 -6.68 -5.09 19.51
CA ILE A 115 -5.48 -4.87 18.71
C ILE A 115 -5.79 -3.72 17.74
N PRO A 116 -5.17 -2.54 17.90
CA PRO A 116 -5.40 -1.41 17.00
C PRO A 116 -4.84 -1.69 15.60
N VAL A 117 -5.57 -1.20 14.59
CA VAL A 117 -5.20 -1.39 13.19
C VAL A 117 -5.02 -0.03 12.50
N VAL A 118 -3.90 0.16 11.83
CA VAL A 118 -3.67 1.23 10.86
C VAL A 118 -3.74 0.60 9.46
N VAL A 119 -4.57 1.16 8.62
CA VAL A 119 -4.64 0.79 7.19
C VAL A 119 -3.65 1.66 6.42
N PHE A 120 -2.93 1.09 5.45
CA PHE A 120 -2.05 1.88 4.59
C PHE A 120 -2.16 1.46 3.12
N ASP A 121 -1.64 2.27 2.19
CA ASP A 121 -1.66 2.09 0.74
C ASP A 121 -3.05 2.04 0.11
N SER A 122 -3.88 1.11 0.52
CA SER A 122 -5.19 0.83 -0.07
C SER A 122 -6.28 0.86 0.98
N GLY A 123 -7.45 1.41 0.63
CA GLY A 123 -8.57 1.56 1.54
C GLY A 123 -9.22 0.23 1.91
N LEU A 124 -9.96 0.25 3.01
CA LEU A 124 -10.77 -0.85 3.51
C LEU A 124 -12.19 -0.36 3.77
N LYS A 125 -13.18 -1.09 3.29
CA LYS A 125 -14.61 -0.83 3.52
C LYS A 125 -15.17 -1.78 4.59
N GLY A 126 -16.15 -1.33 5.35
CA GLY A 126 -16.89 -2.21 6.25
C GLY A 126 -16.22 -2.56 7.57
N ALA A 127 -15.10 -1.92 7.92
CA ALA A 127 -14.47 -2.01 9.23
C ALA A 127 -13.92 -0.65 9.67
N ASP A 128 -13.90 -0.41 10.98
CA ASP A 128 -13.21 0.73 11.55
C ASP A 128 -11.70 0.47 11.62
N TYR A 129 -10.91 1.53 11.70
CA TYR A 129 -9.47 1.48 11.93
C TYR A 129 -8.98 2.82 12.52
N VAL A 130 -7.78 2.80 13.07
CA VAL A 130 -7.20 3.96 13.76
C VAL A 130 -6.93 5.11 12.80
N SER A 131 -6.25 4.82 11.69
CA SER A 131 -5.86 5.79 10.68
C SER A 131 -5.67 5.12 9.31
N PHE A 132 -5.77 5.91 8.24
CA PHE A 132 -5.44 5.50 6.87
C PHE A 132 -4.28 6.32 6.35
N VAL A 133 -3.15 5.67 6.08
CA VAL A 133 -1.90 6.28 5.61
C VAL A 133 -1.65 5.88 4.16
N ALA A 134 -1.88 6.77 3.20
CA ALA A 134 -1.74 6.44 1.78
C ALA A 134 -1.57 7.69 0.91
N THR A 135 -1.12 7.49 -0.31
CA THR A 135 -1.16 8.47 -1.40
C THR A 135 -2.59 8.88 -1.73
N ASP A 136 -2.81 10.12 -2.17
CA ASP A 136 -4.04 10.47 -2.89
C ASP A 136 -4.02 9.82 -4.28
N ASN A 137 -4.56 8.57 -4.32
CA ASN A 137 -4.57 7.77 -5.53
C ASN A 137 -5.40 8.39 -6.65
N ARG A 138 -6.53 9.06 -6.32
CA ARG A 138 -7.36 9.77 -7.30
C ARG A 138 -6.59 10.94 -7.92
N GLN A 139 -5.80 11.68 -7.11
CA GLN A 139 -4.90 12.72 -7.62
C GLN A 139 -3.82 12.14 -8.52
N GLY A 140 -3.26 10.97 -8.20
CA GLY A 140 -2.30 10.28 -9.07
C GLY A 140 -2.88 9.98 -10.46
N GLY A 141 -4.14 9.51 -10.51
CA GLY A 141 -4.86 9.32 -11.77
C GLY A 141 -5.09 10.62 -12.54
N ARG A 142 -5.48 11.70 -11.85
CA ARG A 142 -5.62 13.03 -12.47
C ARG A 142 -4.30 13.52 -13.07
N MET A 143 -3.19 13.39 -12.36
CA MET A 143 -1.87 13.80 -12.86
C MET A 143 -1.46 13.03 -14.12
N ALA A 144 -1.76 11.73 -14.19
CA ALA A 144 -1.54 10.96 -15.42
C ALA A 144 -2.37 11.46 -16.59
N ALA A 145 -3.65 11.77 -16.36
CA ALA A 145 -4.56 12.33 -17.37
C ALA A 145 -4.11 13.71 -17.88
N GLU A 146 -3.72 14.59 -16.96
CA GLU A 146 -3.21 15.93 -17.27
C GLU A 146 -1.94 15.86 -18.12
N HIS A 147 -0.99 14.96 -17.73
CA HIS A 147 0.24 14.77 -18.49
C HIS A 147 -0.05 14.27 -19.91
N ILE A 148 -0.88 13.24 -20.07
CA ILE A 148 -1.29 12.71 -21.39
C ILE A 148 -1.98 13.80 -22.22
N THR A 149 -2.92 14.52 -21.63
CA THR A 149 -3.63 15.61 -22.31
C THR A 149 -2.66 16.66 -22.84
N LYS A 150 -1.69 17.08 -22.03
CA LYS A 150 -0.64 18.03 -22.45
C LYS A 150 0.23 17.45 -23.56
N ARG A 151 0.65 16.20 -23.45
CA ARG A 151 1.50 15.53 -24.47
C ARG A 151 0.81 15.34 -25.80
N LEU A 152 -0.51 15.17 -25.80
CA LEU A 152 -1.36 15.01 -26.98
C LEU A 152 -1.97 16.34 -27.49
N ASN A 153 -1.67 17.48 -26.84
CA ASN A 153 -2.32 18.77 -27.15
C ASN A 153 -3.85 18.68 -27.13
N GLY A 154 -4.41 17.89 -26.23
CA GLY A 154 -5.86 17.72 -26.01
C GLY A 154 -6.58 16.89 -27.07
N LYS A 155 -5.88 16.16 -27.95
CA LYS A 155 -6.50 15.36 -29.02
C LYS A 155 -5.75 14.05 -29.26
N GLY A 156 -6.48 12.92 -29.24
CA GLY A 156 -5.91 11.60 -29.54
C GLY A 156 -6.68 10.45 -28.92
N LYS A 157 -6.22 9.24 -29.19
CA LYS A 157 -6.77 7.97 -28.72
C LYS A 157 -5.99 7.48 -27.52
N VAL A 158 -6.70 7.24 -26.43
CA VAL A 158 -6.10 6.86 -25.12
C VAL A 158 -6.63 5.53 -24.65
N LEU A 159 -5.74 4.65 -24.22
CA LEU A 159 -6.05 3.35 -23.62
C LEU A 159 -5.73 3.38 -22.14
N LEU A 160 -6.69 3.00 -21.29
CA LEU A 160 -6.47 2.70 -19.90
C LEU A 160 -6.34 1.20 -19.70
N LEU A 161 -5.26 0.76 -19.06
CA LEU A 161 -5.04 -0.63 -18.66
C LEU A 161 -5.12 -0.76 -17.15
N ARG A 162 -6.11 -1.51 -16.69
CA ARG A 162 -6.42 -1.72 -15.27
C ARG A 162 -5.55 -2.82 -14.67
N TYR A 163 -5.49 -2.82 -13.35
CA TYR A 163 -4.75 -3.85 -12.61
C TYR A 163 -5.61 -5.11 -12.35
N ALA A 164 -6.40 -5.08 -11.30
CA ALA A 164 -7.30 -6.16 -10.88
C ALA A 164 -8.47 -5.59 -10.06
N GLU A 165 -9.59 -6.29 -10.04
CA GLU A 165 -10.76 -5.89 -9.25
C GLU A 165 -10.53 -6.04 -7.74
N GLY A 166 -11.18 -5.19 -6.94
CA GLY A 166 -11.12 -5.21 -5.47
C GLY A 166 -9.95 -4.42 -4.87
N HIS A 167 -9.02 -3.91 -5.67
CA HIS A 167 -7.91 -3.09 -5.21
C HIS A 167 -8.30 -1.61 -5.19
N ASP A 168 -8.67 -1.06 -4.03
CA ASP A 168 -9.13 0.32 -3.87
C ASP A 168 -8.14 1.35 -4.45
N SER A 169 -6.82 1.21 -4.17
CA SER A 169 -5.82 2.16 -4.63
C SER A 169 -5.77 2.30 -6.15
N THR A 170 -5.76 1.19 -6.90
CA THR A 170 -5.74 1.22 -8.36
C THR A 170 -7.07 1.67 -8.95
N THR A 171 -8.19 1.28 -8.34
CA THR A 171 -9.52 1.75 -8.73
C THR A 171 -9.62 3.28 -8.64
N GLN A 172 -9.12 3.89 -7.56
CA GLN A 172 -9.10 5.35 -7.43
C GLN A 172 -8.21 6.04 -8.48
N ARG A 173 -7.06 5.43 -8.86
CA ARG A 173 -6.21 5.94 -9.96
C ARG A 173 -6.96 5.92 -11.29
N GLU A 174 -7.64 4.82 -11.58
CA GLU A 174 -8.47 4.65 -12.78
C GLU A 174 -9.61 5.67 -12.86
N GLU A 175 -10.33 5.85 -11.75
CA GLU A 175 -11.42 6.83 -11.65
C GLU A 175 -10.92 8.26 -11.83
N GLY A 176 -9.84 8.66 -11.12
CA GLY A 176 -9.25 9.98 -11.23
C GLY A 176 -8.78 10.29 -12.67
N PHE A 177 -8.23 9.28 -13.36
CA PHE A 177 -7.83 9.39 -14.75
C PHE A 177 -9.02 9.60 -15.68
N LEU A 178 -10.03 8.75 -15.58
CA LEU A 178 -11.22 8.82 -16.44
C LEU A 178 -12.03 10.10 -16.22
N GLU A 179 -12.23 10.51 -14.97
CA GLU A 179 -12.91 11.76 -14.62
C GLU A 179 -12.22 12.98 -15.20
N SER A 180 -10.89 13.00 -15.20
CA SER A 180 -10.11 14.13 -15.76
C SER A 180 -10.16 14.18 -17.28
N LEU A 181 -10.25 13.04 -17.96
CA LEU A 181 -10.36 13.01 -19.42
C LEU A 181 -11.77 13.25 -19.93
N ALA A 182 -12.81 12.93 -19.16
CA ALA A 182 -14.22 13.02 -19.59
C ALA A 182 -14.64 14.37 -20.18
N PRO A 183 -14.20 15.55 -19.68
CA PRO A 183 -14.56 16.85 -20.26
C PRO A 183 -13.78 17.19 -21.52
N ILE A 184 -12.73 16.46 -21.90
CA ILE A 184 -11.81 16.81 -22.99
C ILE A 184 -12.29 16.19 -24.29
N LYS A 185 -13.10 16.94 -25.06
CA LYS A 185 -13.77 16.47 -26.29
C LYS A 185 -12.83 15.90 -27.35
N GLY A 186 -11.56 16.31 -27.38
CA GLY A 186 -10.59 15.83 -28.37
C GLY A 186 -9.96 14.50 -28.03
N ILE A 187 -10.11 14.00 -26.79
CA ILE A 187 -9.58 12.73 -26.33
C ILE A 187 -10.66 11.64 -26.48
N GLU A 188 -10.31 10.57 -27.19
CA GLU A 188 -11.11 9.35 -27.31
C GLU A 188 -10.53 8.27 -26.40
N ILE A 189 -11.29 7.81 -25.42
CA ILE A 189 -10.91 6.64 -24.61
C ILE A 189 -11.32 5.39 -25.36
N VAL A 190 -10.36 4.74 -26.04
CA VAL A 190 -10.63 3.58 -26.92
C VAL A 190 -10.96 2.30 -26.13
N SER A 191 -10.46 2.17 -24.92
CA SER A 191 -10.88 1.16 -23.95
C SER A 191 -10.45 1.57 -22.53
N SER A 192 -11.27 1.17 -21.55
CA SER A 192 -11.03 1.40 -20.12
C SER A 192 -11.43 0.20 -19.25
N ASN A 193 -11.65 -0.97 -19.83
CA ASN A 193 -12.13 -2.16 -19.14
C ASN A 193 -11.22 -3.38 -19.31
N GLN A 194 -9.94 -3.16 -19.66
CA GLN A 194 -8.97 -4.23 -19.86
C GLN A 194 -8.11 -4.40 -18.60
N TYR A 195 -8.24 -5.56 -17.94
CA TYR A 195 -7.50 -5.90 -16.74
C TYR A 195 -6.26 -6.74 -17.09
N LEU A 196 -5.08 -6.28 -16.65
CA LEU A 196 -3.82 -6.99 -16.88
C LEU A 196 -3.52 -8.05 -15.80
N GLY A 197 -4.10 -7.90 -14.60
CA GLY A 197 -3.92 -8.84 -13.48
C GLY A 197 -2.64 -8.62 -12.68
N ALA A 198 -2.48 -9.39 -11.61
CA ALA A 198 -1.45 -9.19 -10.60
C ALA A 198 -0.09 -9.82 -10.93
N ASP A 199 -0.06 -10.81 -11.81
CA ASP A 199 1.20 -11.47 -12.21
C ASP A 199 1.77 -10.85 -13.49
N VAL A 200 3.09 -10.62 -13.50
CA VAL A 200 3.78 -9.93 -14.60
C VAL A 200 3.70 -10.75 -15.91
N GLU A 201 3.86 -12.08 -15.86
CA GLU A 201 3.85 -12.90 -17.05
C GLU A 201 2.46 -12.90 -17.73
N GLY A 202 1.41 -13.07 -16.93
CA GLY A 202 0.04 -12.97 -17.40
C GLY A 202 -0.31 -11.56 -17.90
N ALA A 203 0.23 -10.52 -17.25
CA ALA A 203 0.05 -9.14 -17.68
C ALA A 203 0.70 -8.87 -19.05
N VAL A 204 1.89 -9.42 -19.33
CA VAL A 204 2.52 -9.36 -20.66
C VAL A 204 1.60 -10.00 -21.70
N LYS A 205 1.15 -11.25 -21.49
CA LYS A 205 0.27 -11.96 -22.42
C LYS A 205 -1.05 -11.21 -22.69
N ARG A 206 -1.67 -10.68 -21.62
CA ARG A 206 -2.91 -9.88 -21.75
C ARG A 206 -2.66 -8.56 -22.44
N GLY A 207 -1.55 -7.88 -22.14
CA GLY A 207 -1.13 -6.66 -22.81
C GLY A 207 -0.92 -6.83 -24.30
N GLU A 208 -0.24 -7.91 -24.72
CA GLU A 208 -0.07 -8.29 -26.13
C GLU A 208 -1.43 -8.53 -26.82
N ALA A 209 -2.31 -9.29 -26.16
CA ALA A 209 -3.65 -9.56 -26.70
C ALA A 209 -4.47 -8.29 -26.88
N VAL A 210 -4.45 -7.36 -25.92
CA VAL A 210 -5.15 -6.07 -26.02
C VAL A 210 -4.56 -5.23 -27.13
N LEU A 211 -3.23 -5.04 -27.16
CA LEU A 211 -2.58 -4.16 -28.15
C LEU A 211 -2.68 -4.72 -29.57
N SER A 212 -2.82 -6.02 -29.75
CA SER A 212 -3.01 -6.65 -31.07
C SER A 212 -4.24 -6.11 -31.80
N ASN A 213 -5.30 -5.73 -31.07
CA ASN A 213 -6.53 -5.15 -31.64
C ASN A 213 -6.34 -3.73 -32.21
N TYR A 214 -5.24 -3.10 -31.89
CA TYR A 214 -4.94 -1.71 -32.31
C TYR A 214 -3.75 -1.62 -33.27
N ARG A 215 -3.27 -2.77 -33.79
CA ARG A 215 -2.22 -2.76 -34.82
C ARG A 215 -2.71 -2.12 -36.10
N THR A 216 -1.86 -1.26 -36.66
CA THR A 216 -2.10 -0.67 -37.97
C THR A 216 -1.45 -1.52 -39.08
N PRO A 217 -1.92 -1.43 -40.34
CA PRO A 217 -1.38 -2.21 -41.46
C PRO A 217 0.13 -2.01 -41.70
N ASP A 218 0.67 -0.85 -41.32
CA ASP A 218 2.10 -0.52 -41.41
C ASP A 218 2.92 -1.02 -40.21
N GLY A 219 2.31 -1.80 -39.31
CA GLY A 219 2.98 -2.36 -38.12
C GLY A 219 3.07 -1.43 -36.92
N GLY A 220 2.44 -0.25 -36.97
CA GLY A 220 2.32 0.67 -35.86
C GLY A 220 1.20 0.34 -34.88
N LEU A 221 0.89 1.27 -33.98
CA LEU A 221 -0.28 1.25 -33.09
C LEU A 221 -1.22 2.39 -33.42
N GLY A 222 -2.52 2.10 -33.54
CA GLY A 222 -3.60 3.08 -33.70
C GLY A 222 -4.03 3.74 -32.38
N ILE A 223 -3.11 3.88 -31.41
CA ILE A 223 -3.30 4.48 -30.09
C ILE A 223 -2.22 5.55 -29.90
N ASP A 224 -2.58 6.69 -29.35
CA ASP A 224 -1.67 7.81 -29.13
C ASP A 224 -1.07 7.82 -27.73
N ALA A 225 -1.83 7.34 -26.72
CA ALA A 225 -1.34 7.23 -25.34
C ALA A 225 -1.92 6.02 -24.60
N ILE A 226 -1.16 5.57 -23.59
CA ILE A 226 -1.52 4.45 -22.70
C ILE A 226 -1.22 4.86 -21.26
N PHE A 227 -2.12 4.49 -20.34
CA PHE A 227 -1.90 4.58 -18.90
C PHE A 227 -2.00 3.21 -18.24
N CYS A 228 -0.99 2.85 -17.44
CA CYS A 228 -0.96 1.69 -16.55
C CYS A 228 -0.88 2.16 -15.09
N VAL A 229 -1.64 1.51 -14.20
CA VAL A 229 -2.00 2.06 -12.89
C VAL A 229 -1.13 1.61 -11.71
N ASN A 230 -0.13 0.73 -11.91
CA ASN A 230 0.82 0.28 -10.88
C ASN A 230 2.13 -0.27 -11.48
N GLU A 231 3.10 -0.60 -10.61
CA GLU A 231 4.43 -1.08 -11.02
C GLU A 231 4.38 -2.27 -11.99
N SER A 232 3.66 -3.33 -11.61
CA SER A 232 3.67 -4.60 -12.38
C SER A 232 3.04 -4.46 -13.76
N THR A 233 1.92 -3.76 -13.88
CA THR A 233 1.27 -3.50 -15.18
C THR A 233 2.09 -2.55 -16.04
N THR A 234 2.72 -1.54 -15.44
CA THR A 234 3.64 -0.62 -16.14
C THR A 234 4.84 -1.38 -16.72
N PHE A 235 5.47 -2.25 -15.89
CA PHE A 235 6.61 -3.05 -16.34
C PHE A 235 6.23 -4.04 -17.44
N ALA A 236 5.13 -4.76 -17.27
CA ALA A 236 4.65 -5.72 -18.25
C ALA A 236 4.39 -5.05 -19.61
N LEU A 237 3.68 -3.91 -19.60
CA LEU A 237 3.36 -3.22 -20.84
C LEU A 237 4.57 -2.55 -21.48
N MET A 238 5.50 -2.01 -20.69
CA MET A 238 6.77 -1.50 -21.20
C MET A 238 7.51 -2.57 -22.03
N ARG A 239 7.57 -3.80 -21.53
CA ARG A 239 8.17 -4.92 -22.26
C ARG A 239 7.44 -5.20 -23.57
N VAL A 240 6.11 -5.28 -23.56
CA VAL A 240 5.33 -5.48 -24.78
C VAL A 240 5.62 -4.39 -25.82
N LEU A 241 5.67 -3.14 -25.39
CA LEU A 241 5.98 -2.00 -26.28
C LEU A 241 7.42 -2.09 -26.83
N GLN A 242 8.37 -2.56 -26.04
CA GLN A 242 9.77 -2.78 -26.46
C GLN A 242 9.88 -3.91 -27.48
N ASP A 243 9.28 -5.06 -27.18
CA ASP A 243 9.36 -6.27 -28.01
C ASP A 243 8.77 -6.05 -29.42
N HIS A 244 7.77 -5.17 -29.54
CA HIS A 244 7.16 -4.80 -30.82
C HIS A 244 7.74 -3.52 -31.45
N GLY A 245 8.72 -2.90 -30.85
CA GLY A 245 9.32 -1.64 -31.34
C GLY A 245 8.36 -0.45 -31.31
N TRP A 246 7.36 -0.44 -30.41
CA TRP A 246 6.41 0.65 -30.19
C TRP A 246 6.82 1.58 -29.04
N ALA A 247 7.79 1.18 -28.23
CA ALA A 247 8.33 2.00 -27.13
C ALA A 247 8.86 3.35 -27.68
N GLY A 248 8.46 4.45 -27.00
CA GLY A 248 8.76 5.82 -27.42
C GLY A 248 7.94 6.36 -28.59
N LYS A 249 7.16 5.52 -29.31
CA LYS A 249 6.25 5.94 -30.39
C LYS A 249 4.84 6.26 -29.88
N VAL A 250 4.41 5.64 -28.81
CA VAL A 250 3.17 5.91 -28.09
C VAL A 250 3.51 6.63 -26.78
N LYS A 251 2.67 7.58 -26.35
CA LYS A 251 2.83 8.27 -25.07
C LYS A 251 2.45 7.31 -23.94
N PHE A 252 3.44 6.83 -23.20
CA PHE A 252 3.21 5.86 -22.15
C PHE A 252 3.43 6.46 -20.77
N VAL A 253 2.39 6.48 -19.95
CA VAL A 253 2.43 6.89 -18.55
C VAL A 253 2.23 5.65 -17.68
N GLY A 254 3.15 5.46 -16.74
CA GLY A 254 3.09 4.38 -15.76
C GLY A 254 2.93 4.90 -14.33
N PHE A 255 2.96 3.98 -13.38
CA PHE A 255 2.87 4.26 -11.95
C PHE A 255 3.97 3.50 -11.21
N ASP A 256 4.49 4.10 -10.13
CA ASP A 256 5.58 3.61 -9.30
C ASP A 256 6.95 3.60 -10.01
N ALA A 257 7.98 3.14 -9.28
CA ALA A 257 9.35 3.07 -9.76
C ALA A 257 10.00 1.72 -9.45
N SER A 258 10.83 1.27 -10.37
CA SER A 258 11.82 0.20 -10.19
C SER A 258 13.00 0.50 -11.12
N ASP A 259 14.14 -0.16 -10.94
CA ASP A 259 15.32 0.08 -11.78
C ASP A 259 15.00 -0.03 -13.28
N ASN A 260 14.13 -0.98 -13.66
CA ASN A 260 13.68 -1.16 -15.04
C ASN A 260 12.79 0.00 -15.52
N LEU A 261 11.87 0.47 -14.69
CA LEU A 261 10.98 1.59 -15.05
C LEU A 261 11.75 2.92 -15.13
N ILE A 262 12.69 3.15 -14.19
CA ILE A 262 13.60 4.31 -14.21
C ILE A 262 14.43 4.30 -15.49
N LYS A 263 14.98 3.13 -15.88
CA LYS A 263 15.68 2.98 -17.15
C LYS A 263 14.77 3.25 -18.34
N GLY A 264 13.55 2.70 -18.33
CA GLY A 264 12.55 2.96 -19.38
C GLY A 264 12.21 4.45 -19.53
N LEU A 265 12.13 5.18 -18.42
CA LEU A 265 11.94 6.63 -18.41
C LEU A 265 13.16 7.36 -19.01
N ALA A 266 14.38 6.98 -18.61
CA ALA A 266 15.62 7.55 -19.14
C ALA A 266 15.79 7.33 -20.64
N ASP A 267 15.49 6.12 -21.11
CA ASP A 267 15.57 5.74 -22.52
C ASP A 267 14.43 6.34 -23.38
N GLY A 268 13.39 6.93 -22.76
CA GLY A 268 12.22 7.49 -23.45
C GLY A 268 11.20 6.46 -23.91
N HIS A 269 11.25 5.27 -23.34
CA HIS A 269 10.22 4.24 -23.53
C HIS A 269 8.95 4.54 -22.73
N ILE A 270 9.10 5.29 -21.64
CA ILE A 270 8.05 5.82 -20.77
C ILE A 270 8.12 7.35 -20.83
N ASP A 271 6.98 8.03 -20.99
CA ASP A 271 6.90 9.50 -20.99
C ASP A 271 6.89 10.08 -19.57
N ALA A 272 6.23 9.42 -18.63
CA ALA A 272 6.18 9.80 -17.22
C ALA A 272 5.84 8.61 -16.33
N LEU A 273 6.29 8.68 -15.07
CA LEU A 273 5.89 7.81 -13.99
C LEU A 273 5.22 8.65 -12.90
N ILE A 274 4.05 8.21 -12.45
CA ILE A 274 3.41 8.77 -11.26
C ILE A 274 4.01 8.06 -10.05
N ILE A 275 4.61 8.82 -9.14
CA ILE A 275 5.44 8.30 -8.06
C ILE A 275 4.79 8.57 -6.71
N GLN A 276 4.71 7.55 -5.89
CA GLN A 276 4.35 7.61 -4.48
C GLN A 276 5.59 7.82 -3.61
N ASP A 277 5.40 7.97 -2.30
CA ASP A 277 6.47 7.92 -1.30
C ASP A 277 6.28 6.69 -0.39
N PRO A 278 6.68 5.48 -0.85
CA PRO A 278 6.47 4.25 -0.10
C PRO A 278 7.29 4.19 1.19
N VAL A 279 8.48 4.78 1.25
CA VAL A 279 9.29 4.85 2.48
C VAL A 279 8.57 5.65 3.55
N LYS A 280 8.07 6.83 3.20
CA LYS A 280 7.25 7.67 4.09
C LYS A 280 5.97 6.97 4.51
N MET A 281 5.34 6.22 3.62
CA MET A 281 4.11 5.46 3.89
C MET A 281 4.34 4.39 4.97
N GLY A 282 5.35 3.54 4.81
CA GLY A 282 5.71 2.52 5.80
C GLY A 282 6.12 3.12 7.14
N TYR A 283 6.93 4.19 7.11
CA TYR A 283 7.34 4.92 8.30
C TYR A 283 6.14 5.50 9.07
N LEU A 284 5.24 6.20 8.38
CA LEU A 284 4.08 6.82 9.02
C LEU A 284 3.05 5.79 9.49
N ALA A 285 2.88 4.68 8.80
CA ALA A 285 1.98 3.61 9.23
C ALA A 285 2.39 3.07 10.62
N VAL A 286 3.67 2.72 10.80
CA VAL A 286 4.19 2.25 12.09
C VAL A 286 4.18 3.37 13.14
N LYS A 287 4.64 4.57 12.80
CA LYS A 287 4.69 5.71 13.73
C LYS A 287 3.31 6.08 14.27
N THR A 288 2.31 6.15 13.39
CA THR A 288 0.92 6.47 13.74
C THR A 288 0.33 5.39 14.66
N LEU A 289 0.56 4.12 14.35
CA LEU A 289 0.10 3.01 15.16
C LEU A 289 0.72 3.03 16.57
N VAL A 290 2.03 3.25 16.67
CA VAL A 290 2.74 3.35 17.96
C VAL A 290 2.28 4.57 18.75
N ALA A 291 2.05 5.70 18.11
CA ALA A 291 1.51 6.91 18.75
C ALA A 291 0.13 6.63 19.36
N HIS A 292 -0.75 5.97 18.63
CA HIS A 292 -2.07 5.56 19.12
C HIS A 292 -1.98 4.59 20.32
N ILE A 293 -1.11 3.58 20.25
CA ILE A 293 -0.90 2.61 21.35
C ILE A 293 -0.42 3.34 22.63
N LYS A 294 0.36 4.40 22.47
CA LYS A 294 0.82 5.26 23.58
C LYS A 294 -0.24 6.29 24.07
N GLY A 295 -1.48 6.21 23.57
CA GLY A 295 -2.58 7.09 23.97
C GLY A 295 -2.55 8.49 23.33
N GLN A 296 -1.74 8.71 22.30
CA GLN A 296 -1.70 9.96 21.57
C GLN A 296 -2.83 10.07 20.55
N SER A 297 -3.34 11.28 20.32
CA SER A 297 -4.28 11.53 19.22
C SER A 297 -3.56 11.42 17.88
N VAL A 298 -4.21 10.79 16.91
CA VAL A 298 -3.69 10.61 15.55
C VAL A 298 -4.73 11.05 14.51
N GLU A 299 -4.26 11.48 13.35
CA GLU A 299 -5.13 11.85 12.23
C GLU A 299 -5.79 10.62 11.62
N LYS A 300 -7.06 10.75 11.21
CA LYS A 300 -7.81 9.67 10.55
C LYS A 300 -7.33 9.37 9.13
N ARG A 301 -6.79 10.37 8.44
CA ARG A 301 -6.23 10.26 7.10
C ARG A 301 -4.90 11.00 7.04
N ILE A 302 -3.86 10.32 6.59
CA ILE A 302 -2.53 10.90 6.38
C ILE A 302 -2.16 10.69 4.91
N ASP A 303 -1.99 11.80 4.18
CA ASP A 303 -1.52 11.78 2.80
C ASP A 303 0.01 11.72 2.76
N THR A 304 0.54 10.76 2.02
CA THR A 304 1.99 10.60 1.84
C THR A 304 2.55 11.41 0.68
N GLY A 305 1.67 11.99 -0.15
CA GLY A 305 2.03 12.74 -1.34
C GLY A 305 2.05 11.89 -2.62
N VAL A 306 2.00 12.59 -3.76
CA VAL A 306 2.11 12.00 -5.10
C VAL A 306 2.88 12.96 -6.01
N HIS A 307 3.74 12.43 -6.85
CA HIS A 307 4.65 13.19 -7.71
C HIS A 307 4.62 12.64 -9.13
N ILE A 308 5.13 13.43 -10.08
CA ILE A 308 5.33 12.96 -11.46
C ILE A 308 6.81 13.05 -11.81
N ALA A 309 7.39 11.92 -12.19
CA ALA A 309 8.73 11.83 -12.71
C ALA A 309 8.71 11.81 -14.24
N THR A 310 9.54 12.65 -14.84
CA THR A 310 9.79 12.73 -16.27
C THR A 310 11.30 12.72 -16.52
N ARG A 311 11.73 12.61 -17.78
CA ARG A 311 13.17 12.74 -18.10
C ARG A 311 13.78 14.07 -17.66
N ASP A 312 12.98 15.13 -17.62
CA ASP A 312 13.47 16.46 -17.30
C ASP A 312 13.80 16.61 -15.82
N ASN A 313 13.01 15.96 -14.91
CA ASN A 313 13.18 16.11 -13.47
C ASN A 313 13.69 14.87 -12.72
N MET A 314 13.82 13.72 -13.39
CA MET A 314 14.22 12.46 -12.72
C MET A 314 15.61 12.52 -12.06
N ASN A 315 16.44 13.48 -12.47
CA ASN A 315 17.78 13.68 -11.92
C ASN A 315 17.84 14.74 -10.81
N GLU A 316 16.74 15.41 -10.50
CA GLU A 316 16.67 16.33 -9.37
C GLU A 316 16.82 15.57 -8.05
N PRO A 317 17.54 16.12 -7.04
CA PRO A 317 17.85 15.39 -5.81
C PRO A 317 16.62 14.79 -5.11
N ALA A 318 15.53 15.56 -4.97
CA ALA A 318 14.31 15.10 -4.33
C ALA A 318 13.61 13.97 -5.13
N MET A 319 13.63 14.05 -6.48
CA MET A 319 13.04 13.02 -7.31
C MET A 319 13.89 11.74 -7.31
N LYS A 320 15.21 11.85 -7.31
CA LYS A 320 16.10 10.68 -7.16
C LYS A 320 15.86 9.91 -5.88
N GLU A 321 15.65 10.63 -4.78
CA GLU A 321 15.32 10.02 -3.47
C GLU A 321 14.02 9.22 -3.54
N LEU A 322 12.98 9.76 -4.19
CA LEU A 322 11.70 9.07 -4.37
C LEU A 322 11.81 7.87 -5.31
N LEU A 323 12.56 8.01 -6.42
CA LEU A 323 12.72 6.96 -7.41
C LEU A 323 13.57 5.79 -6.91
N LYS A 324 14.62 6.07 -6.14
CA LYS A 324 15.58 5.07 -5.67
C LYS A 324 16.14 5.44 -4.31
N PRO A 325 15.34 5.29 -3.24
CA PRO A 325 15.81 5.54 -1.87
C PRO A 325 16.89 4.54 -1.46
N ASP A 326 17.85 5.00 -0.63
CA ASP A 326 18.82 4.10 -0.01
C ASP A 326 18.21 3.39 1.20
N LEU A 327 17.90 2.11 1.04
CA LEU A 327 17.31 1.27 2.09
C LEU A 327 18.35 0.52 2.92
N SER A 328 19.64 0.59 2.57
CA SER A 328 20.70 -0.22 3.19
C SER A 328 20.88 0.01 4.69
N GLN A 329 20.45 1.16 5.19
CA GLN A 329 20.48 1.51 6.61
C GLN A 329 19.42 0.75 7.42
N TRP A 330 18.34 0.28 6.80
CA TRP A 330 17.17 -0.31 7.48
C TRP A 330 16.95 -1.77 7.11
N LEU A 331 17.25 -2.15 5.88
CA LEU A 331 17.14 -3.53 5.38
C LEU A 331 18.54 -4.12 5.22
N LYS A 332 18.81 -5.19 5.99
CA LYS A 332 20.08 -5.93 5.96
C LYS A 332 19.98 -7.18 5.10
#